data_880384d6c0737df273cf899e4734a839
#
_entry.id   880384d6c0737df273cf899e4734a839
#
_cell.length_a   1.000
_cell.length_b   1.000
_cell.length_c   1.000
_cell.angle_alpha   90.00
_cell.angle_beta   90.00
_cell.angle_gamma   90.00
#
_symmetry.space_group_name_H-M   'P 1'
#
loop_
_entity.id
_entity.type
_entity.pdbx_description
1 polymer ?
#
loop_
_entity_poly.entity_id
_entity_poly.type
_entity_poly.pdbx_seq_one_letter_code
_entity_poly.pdbx_strand_id
1 'polypeptide(L)'
;NFHPIEDIATLKDYFLISALTRDRTLVLTWDIETYNSRGMGEFPLTEYDENCVFTICMTLHWKDEPKTLKQICLVDVESAPDLQWIMIICGSQINLLKAFALCWEAFAPDIQFGFNGLQYDWPFIMEKAKSMHLVEWMWK
;
A
#
# COMPACT_ATOMS: atom_id res chain seq x y z
N ASN A 1 -19.85 22.19 -33.17
CA ASN A 1 -18.96 21.22 -33.83
C ASN A 1 -17.63 21.19 -33.08
N PHE A 2 -17.27 20.02 -32.54
CA PHE A 2 -16.03 19.80 -31.84
C PHE A 2 -14.93 19.43 -32.84
N HIS A 3 -13.85 20.24 -32.89
CA HIS A 3 -12.69 20.00 -33.74
C HIS A 3 -11.49 19.60 -32.87
N PRO A 4 -11.08 18.34 -32.81
CA PRO A 4 -10.16 17.83 -31.79
C PRO A 4 -8.80 18.53 -31.73
N ILE A 5 -8.27 18.97 -32.86
CA ILE A 5 -6.93 19.58 -32.92
C ILE A 5 -6.93 21.07 -32.51
N GLU A 6 -7.96 21.80 -32.90
CA GLU A 6 -8.10 23.22 -32.55
C GLU A 6 -8.65 23.39 -31.13
N ASP A 7 -9.47 22.46 -30.68
CA ASP A 7 -10.18 22.57 -29.41
C ASP A 7 -9.31 22.21 -28.19
N ILE A 8 -8.21 21.46 -28.37
CA ILE A 8 -7.25 21.23 -27.27
C ILE A 8 -6.57 22.52 -26.84
N ALA A 9 -6.21 23.41 -27.81
CA ALA A 9 -5.65 24.71 -27.48
C ALA A 9 -6.69 25.59 -26.78
N THR A 10 -7.93 25.59 -27.27
CA THR A 10 -9.05 26.35 -26.70
C THR A 10 -9.45 25.82 -25.30
N LEU A 11 -9.43 24.51 -25.10
CA LEU A 11 -9.68 23.93 -23.77
C LEU A 11 -8.65 24.37 -22.73
N LYS A 12 -7.40 24.56 -23.14
CA LYS A 12 -6.35 25.08 -22.25
C LYS A 12 -6.62 26.50 -21.76
N ASP A 13 -7.33 27.31 -22.55
CA ASP A 13 -7.67 28.68 -22.21
C ASP A 13 -8.91 28.75 -21.28
N TYR A 14 -9.83 27.78 -21.37
CA TYR A 14 -11.06 27.74 -20.59
C TYR A 14 -10.96 26.92 -19.30
N PHE A 15 -10.08 25.95 -19.25
CA PHE A 15 -9.90 25.10 -18.07
C PHE A 15 -8.51 25.30 -17.49
N LEU A 16 -8.42 25.26 -16.15
CA LEU A 16 -7.13 25.25 -15.46
C LEU A 16 -6.26 24.12 -16.05
N ILE A 17 -5.22 24.52 -16.79
CA ILE A 17 -4.29 23.61 -17.47
C ILE A 17 -3.78 22.51 -16.52
N SER A 18 -3.57 22.84 -15.26
CA SER A 18 -3.19 21.89 -14.21
C SER A 18 -4.15 20.71 -14.07
N ALA A 19 -5.46 20.92 -14.27
CA ALA A 19 -6.46 19.84 -14.19
C ALA A 19 -6.44 18.91 -15.40
N LEU A 20 -6.03 19.42 -16.58
CA LEU A 20 -5.97 18.66 -17.84
C LEU A 20 -4.60 18.01 -18.08
N THR A 21 -3.54 18.59 -17.52
CA THR A 21 -2.15 18.13 -17.71
C THR A 21 -1.60 17.36 -16.53
N ARG A 22 -2.35 17.26 -15.43
CA ARG A 22 -1.96 16.54 -14.23
C ARG A 22 -1.84 15.06 -14.53
N ASP A 23 -0.71 14.49 -14.20
CA ASP A 23 -0.54 13.03 -14.20
C ASP A 23 -1.40 12.42 -13.09
N ARG A 24 -2.40 11.64 -13.48
CA ARG A 24 -3.32 10.97 -12.55
C ARG A 24 -2.95 9.52 -12.28
N THR A 25 -1.71 9.17 -12.52
CA THR A 25 -1.18 7.87 -12.13
C THR A 25 -1.13 7.79 -10.60
N LEU A 26 -1.87 6.86 -10.05
CA LEU A 26 -1.94 6.65 -8.60
C LEU A 26 -0.82 5.70 -8.18
N VAL A 27 0.00 6.16 -7.24
CA VAL A 27 1.15 5.41 -6.74
C VAL A 27 0.91 5.01 -5.30
N LEU A 28 1.08 3.73 -5.02
CA LEU A 28 1.11 3.17 -3.68
C LEU A 28 2.55 2.80 -3.31
N THR A 29 3.09 3.44 -2.29
CA THR A 29 4.34 3.03 -1.64
C THR A 29 4.00 2.30 -0.35
N TRP A 30 4.61 1.16 -0.11
CA TRP A 30 4.33 0.37 1.07
C TRP A 30 5.56 -0.36 1.58
N ASP A 31 5.55 -0.68 2.85
CA ASP A 31 6.62 -1.37 3.56
C ASP A 31 6.05 -2.21 4.70
N ILE A 32 6.74 -3.28 5.06
CA ILE A 32 6.36 -4.14 6.17
C ILE A 32 7.44 -4.16 7.25
N GLU A 33 7.00 -4.28 8.49
CA GLU A 33 7.87 -4.60 9.62
C GLU A 33 7.53 -5.99 10.15
N THR A 34 8.55 -6.80 10.31
CA THR A 34 8.41 -8.20 10.72
C THR A 34 9.11 -8.47 12.03
N TYR A 35 8.50 -9.31 12.84
CA TYR A 35 9.11 -9.82 14.07
C TYR A 35 9.92 -11.09 13.76
N ASN A 36 11.10 -11.17 14.35
CA ASN A 36 11.97 -12.33 14.28
C ASN A 36 12.26 -12.89 15.68
N SER A 37 11.85 -14.11 15.94
CA SER A 37 12.11 -14.78 17.19
C SER A 37 13.57 -15.24 17.39
N ARG A 38 14.36 -15.25 16.30
CA ARG A 38 15.74 -15.73 16.31
C ARG A 38 16.80 -14.71 16.73
N GLY A 39 16.42 -13.44 16.87
CA GLY A 39 17.31 -12.37 17.31
C GLY A 39 17.80 -11.45 16.17
N MET A 40 18.63 -10.46 16.54
CA MET A 40 19.12 -9.45 15.58
C MET A 40 20.03 -10.05 14.52
N GLY A 41 19.78 -9.68 13.25
CA GLY A 41 20.63 -10.01 12.11
C GLY A 41 20.17 -11.17 11.24
N GLU A 42 19.12 -11.90 11.64
CA GLU A 42 18.52 -12.95 10.81
C GLU A 42 17.16 -12.49 10.26
N PHE A 43 16.90 -12.77 8.98
CA PHE A 43 15.59 -12.52 8.41
C PHE A 43 14.55 -13.49 8.96
N PRO A 44 13.36 -13.02 9.33
CA PRO A 44 12.25 -13.87 9.73
C PRO A 44 11.90 -14.88 8.63
N LEU A 45 11.68 -16.13 9.02
CA LEU A 45 11.21 -17.17 8.12
C LEU A 45 9.71 -17.38 8.33
N THR A 46 8.98 -17.45 7.23
CA THR A 46 7.50 -17.58 7.23
C THR A 46 7.00 -18.90 7.77
N GLU A 47 7.84 -19.93 7.76
CA GLU A 47 7.56 -21.28 8.29
C GLU A 47 7.38 -21.31 9.81
N TYR A 48 7.85 -20.27 10.53
CA TYR A 48 7.65 -20.15 11.96
C TYR A 48 6.42 -19.31 12.27
N ASP A 49 5.46 -19.84 13.02
CA ASP A 49 4.23 -19.14 13.40
C ASP A 49 4.49 -17.87 14.21
N GLU A 50 5.56 -17.85 14.97
CA GLU A 50 6.03 -16.71 15.77
C GLU A 50 6.63 -15.59 14.93
N ASN A 51 7.06 -15.86 13.70
CA ASN A 51 7.54 -14.85 12.77
C ASN A 51 6.34 -14.24 12.03
N CYS A 52 6.04 -13.00 12.33
CA CYS A 52 4.84 -12.34 11.79
C CYS A 52 5.14 -10.93 11.30
N VAL A 53 4.26 -10.45 10.45
CA VAL A 53 4.18 -9.03 10.11
C VAL A 53 3.42 -8.34 11.24
N PHE A 54 4.01 -7.32 11.86
CA PHE A 54 3.32 -6.58 12.92
C PHE A 54 2.90 -5.18 12.48
N THR A 55 3.48 -4.67 11.39
CA THR A 55 3.12 -3.37 10.83
C THR A 55 3.20 -3.40 9.30
N ILE A 56 2.23 -2.78 8.64
CA ILE A 56 2.26 -2.47 7.21
C ILE A 56 1.96 -0.99 7.04
N CYS A 57 2.92 -0.23 6.53
CA CYS A 57 2.76 1.18 6.24
C CYS A 57 2.45 1.37 4.75
N MET A 58 1.45 2.18 4.44
CA MET A 58 0.99 2.45 3.07
C MET A 58 0.86 3.94 2.84
N THR A 59 1.50 4.47 1.81
CA THR A 59 1.39 5.87 1.41
C THR A 59 0.87 5.96 -0.02
N LEU A 60 -0.20 6.72 -0.20
CA LEU A 60 -0.86 6.92 -1.48
C LEU A 60 -0.63 8.35 -1.96
N HIS A 61 -0.17 8.51 -3.21
CA HIS A 61 0.04 9.82 -3.81
C HIS A 61 -0.13 9.78 -5.34
N TRP A 62 -0.39 10.94 -5.92
CA TRP A 62 -0.28 11.07 -7.37
C TRP A 62 1.18 11.08 -7.79
N LYS A 63 1.48 10.45 -8.93
CA LYS A 63 2.82 10.48 -9.51
C LYS A 63 3.29 11.93 -9.68
N ASP A 64 4.56 12.15 -9.37
CA ASP A 64 5.23 13.45 -9.44
C ASP A 64 4.65 14.55 -8.52
N GLU A 65 3.77 14.19 -7.57
CA GLU A 65 3.29 15.12 -6.55
C GLU A 65 3.89 14.82 -5.17
N PRO A 66 4.47 15.82 -4.52
CA PRO A 66 5.08 15.63 -3.20
C PRO A 66 4.06 15.45 -2.07
N LYS A 67 2.81 15.90 -2.29
CA LYS A 67 1.74 15.82 -1.29
C LYS A 67 1.11 14.43 -1.28
N THR A 68 1.14 13.78 -0.14
CA THR A 68 0.46 12.51 0.05
C THR A 68 -1.07 12.70 0.10
N LEU A 69 -1.81 11.76 -0.51
CA LEU A 69 -3.27 11.69 -0.42
C LEU A 69 -3.70 11.02 0.88
N LYS A 70 -3.08 9.90 1.20
CA LYS A 70 -3.34 9.11 2.42
C LYS A 70 -2.07 8.46 2.92
N GLN A 71 -1.97 8.34 4.23
CA GLN A 71 -0.96 7.56 4.93
C GLN A 71 -1.68 6.66 5.92
N ILE A 72 -1.56 5.34 5.72
CA ILE A 72 -2.24 4.33 6.53
C ILE A 72 -1.19 3.40 7.12
N CYS A 73 -1.32 3.15 8.40
CA CYS A 73 -0.51 2.19 9.11
C CYS A 73 -1.42 1.11 9.70
N LEU A 74 -1.28 -0.11 9.19
CA LEU A 74 -1.93 -1.30 9.72
C LEU A 74 -1.02 -1.88 10.80
N VAL A 75 -1.55 -2.11 11.99
CA VAL A 75 -0.79 -2.65 13.11
C VAL A 75 -1.50 -3.85 13.73
N ASP A 76 -0.73 -4.82 14.16
CA ASP A 76 -1.27 -6.02 14.82
C ASP A 76 -1.78 -5.70 16.22
N VAL A 77 -1.03 -4.91 16.97
CA VAL A 77 -1.36 -4.54 18.35
C VAL A 77 -1.53 -3.04 18.49
N GLU A 78 -2.18 -2.62 19.56
CA GLU A 78 -2.37 -1.22 19.89
C GLU A 78 -1.02 -0.49 19.95
N SER A 79 -0.91 0.58 19.20
CA SER A 79 0.27 1.43 19.09
C SER A 79 -0.10 2.87 19.38
N ALA A 80 0.89 3.66 19.79
CA ALA A 80 0.68 5.08 20.01
C ALA A 80 0.14 5.76 18.74
N PRO A 81 -0.88 6.62 18.86
CA PRO A 81 -1.44 7.33 17.72
C PRO A 81 -0.42 8.28 17.12
N ASP A 82 -0.38 8.33 15.80
CA ASP A 82 0.38 9.30 15.03
C ASP A 82 -0.58 10.21 14.27
N LEU A 83 -0.43 11.53 14.41
CA LEU A 83 -1.34 12.50 13.78
C LEU A 83 -1.22 12.55 12.26
N GLN A 84 -0.14 12.04 11.69
CA GLN A 84 0.08 12.02 10.24
C GLN A 84 -0.44 10.73 9.59
N TRP A 85 -0.67 9.69 10.37
CA TRP A 85 -1.06 8.37 9.90
C TRP A 85 -2.46 7.99 10.37
N ILE A 86 -3.22 7.38 9.48
CA ILE A 86 -4.44 6.66 9.85
C ILE A 86 -4.02 5.31 10.42
N MET A 87 -4.10 5.17 11.74
CA MET A 87 -3.74 3.92 12.42
C MET A 87 -4.93 2.98 12.45
N ILE A 88 -4.75 1.77 11.92
CA ILE A 88 -5.78 0.70 11.95
C ILE A 88 -5.23 -0.46 12.77
N ILE A 89 -5.85 -0.71 13.93
CA ILE A 89 -5.50 -1.80 14.83
C ILE A 89 -6.23 -3.04 14.37
N CYS A 90 -5.51 -4.04 13.90
CA CYS A 90 -6.07 -5.27 13.33
C CYS A 90 -6.29 -6.38 14.37
N GLY A 91 -5.47 -6.42 15.41
CA GLY A 91 -5.60 -7.34 16.54
C GLY A 91 -5.22 -8.79 16.25
N SER A 92 -4.86 -9.13 15.04
CA SER A 92 -4.35 -10.45 14.65
C SER A 92 -3.67 -10.42 13.29
N GLN A 93 -2.77 -11.39 13.05
CA GLN A 93 -2.08 -11.55 11.76
C GLN A 93 -3.07 -11.75 10.60
N ILE A 94 -4.11 -12.55 10.82
CA ILE A 94 -5.16 -12.77 9.80
C ILE A 94 -5.85 -11.47 9.43
N ASN A 95 -6.25 -10.68 10.42
CA ASN A 95 -6.93 -9.40 10.18
C ASN A 95 -6.00 -8.37 9.55
N LEU A 96 -4.71 -8.37 9.91
CA LEU A 96 -3.71 -7.49 9.31
C LEU A 96 -3.56 -7.76 7.80
N LEU A 97 -3.42 -9.04 7.41
CA LEU A 97 -3.31 -9.43 6.00
C LEU A 97 -4.61 -9.16 5.23
N LYS A 98 -5.77 -9.40 5.85
CA LYS A 98 -7.06 -9.04 5.25
C LYS A 98 -7.22 -7.53 5.07
N ALA A 99 -6.86 -6.74 6.07
CA ALA A 99 -6.90 -5.28 5.99
C ALA A 99 -5.97 -4.75 4.89
N PHE A 100 -4.79 -5.34 4.73
CA PHE A 100 -3.87 -5.03 3.64
C PHE A 100 -4.50 -5.28 2.27
N ALA A 101 -5.10 -6.44 2.05
CA ALA A 101 -5.78 -6.77 0.79
C ALA A 101 -6.96 -5.82 0.51
N LEU A 102 -7.78 -5.50 1.50
CA LEU A 102 -8.89 -4.56 1.36
C LEU A 102 -8.43 -3.13 1.04
N CYS A 103 -7.34 -2.66 1.64
CA CYS A 103 -6.75 -1.37 1.29
C CYS A 103 -6.26 -1.36 -0.16
N TRP A 104 -5.62 -2.44 -0.59
CA TRP A 104 -5.14 -2.59 -1.96
C TRP A 104 -6.28 -2.55 -2.97
N GLU A 105 -7.33 -3.31 -2.73
CA GLU A 105 -8.53 -3.31 -3.56
C GLU A 105 -9.19 -1.92 -3.61
N ALA A 106 -9.34 -1.28 -2.45
CA ALA A 106 -9.98 0.03 -2.35
C ALA A 106 -9.17 1.15 -3.03
N PHE A 107 -7.84 1.08 -2.96
CA PHE A 107 -6.99 2.09 -3.61
C PHE A 107 -6.83 1.85 -5.09
N ALA A 108 -6.84 0.60 -5.54
CA ALA A 108 -6.63 0.21 -6.93
C ALA A 108 -5.47 1.00 -7.58
N PRO A 109 -4.24 0.96 -7.03
CA PRO A 109 -3.14 1.78 -7.52
C PRO A 109 -2.70 1.34 -8.91
N ASP A 110 -2.28 2.30 -9.73
CA ASP A 110 -1.70 2.03 -11.05
C ASP A 110 -0.27 1.50 -10.94
N ILE A 111 0.48 2.02 -9.97
CA ILE A 111 1.87 1.65 -9.71
C ILE A 111 2.06 1.39 -8.22
N GLN A 112 2.90 0.43 -7.90
CA GLN A 112 3.30 0.14 -6.54
C GLN A 112 4.82 0.15 -6.38
N PHE A 113 5.27 0.60 -5.21
CA PHE A 113 6.65 0.50 -4.76
C PHE A 113 6.70 -0.09 -3.35
N GLY A 114 7.49 -1.15 -3.18
CA GLY A 114 7.88 -1.65 -1.87
C GLY A 114 9.37 -1.39 -1.66
N PHE A 115 9.80 -1.09 -0.44
CA PHE A 115 11.21 -0.84 -0.14
C PHE A 115 12.08 -2.07 -0.47
N ASN A 116 11.66 -3.25 -0.02
CA ASN A 116 12.24 -4.56 -0.37
C ASN A 116 11.24 -5.44 -1.15
N GLY A 117 10.29 -4.83 -1.83
CA GLY A 117 9.03 -5.42 -2.28
C GLY A 117 9.14 -6.76 -3.01
N LEU A 118 9.99 -6.88 -4.03
CA LEU A 118 10.09 -8.11 -4.82
C LEU A 118 10.92 -9.20 -4.14
N GLN A 119 11.90 -8.83 -3.31
CA GLN A 119 12.83 -9.76 -2.71
C GLN A 119 12.40 -10.24 -1.32
N TYR A 120 11.66 -9.43 -0.59
CA TYR A 120 11.30 -9.74 0.77
C TYR A 120 9.80 -9.52 1.10
N ASP A 121 9.27 -8.31 0.89
CA ASP A 121 7.93 -7.95 1.39
C ASP A 121 6.82 -8.80 0.78
N TRP A 122 6.76 -8.88 -0.55
CA TRP A 122 5.79 -9.71 -1.24
C TRP A 122 5.93 -11.19 -0.93
N PRO A 123 7.13 -11.80 -1.05
CA PRO A 123 7.31 -13.20 -0.68
C PRO A 123 6.87 -13.50 0.75
N PHE A 124 7.21 -12.63 1.71
CA PHE A 124 6.81 -12.82 3.10
C PHE A 124 5.30 -12.81 3.28
N ILE A 125 4.61 -11.78 2.76
CA ILE A 125 3.15 -11.67 2.81
C ILE A 125 2.48 -12.87 2.15
N MET A 126 2.93 -13.27 0.97
CA MET A 126 2.35 -14.38 0.22
C MET A 126 2.50 -15.71 0.95
N GLU A 127 3.69 -16.00 1.48
CA GLU A 127 3.92 -17.24 2.25
C GLU A 127 3.11 -17.27 3.55
N LYS A 128 3.01 -16.13 4.26
CA LYS A 128 2.14 -16.03 5.45
C LYS A 128 0.68 -16.22 5.09
N ALA A 129 0.19 -15.60 4.01
CA ALA A 129 -1.16 -15.77 3.53
C ALA A 129 -1.46 -17.24 3.15
N LYS A 130 -0.51 -17.93 2.53
CA LYS A 130 -0.63 -19.37 2.23
C LYS A 130 -0.73 -20.19 3.49
N SER A 131 0.17 -19.99 4.46
CA SER A 131 0.17 -20.73 5.73
C SER A 131 -1.12 -20.56 6.52
N MET A 132 -1.81 -19.45 6.35
CA MET A 132 -3.08 -19.11 6.99
C MET A 132 -4.32 -19.38 6.12
N HIS A 133 -4.15 -20.00 4.94
CA HIS A 133 -5.23 -20.27 3.96
C HIS A 133 -6.01 -19.03 3.53
N LEU A 134 -5.33 -17.88 3.42
CA LEU A 134 -5.95 -16.59 3.08
C LEU A 134 -5.81 -16.22 1.59
N VAL A 135 -4.95 -16.88 0.83
CA VAL A 135 -4.64 -16.48 -0.55
C VAL A 135 -5.88 -16.36 -1.42
N GLU A 136 -6.77 -17.34 -1.40
CA GLU A 136 -8.01 -17.28 -2.21
C GLU A 136 -8.93 -16.15 -1.77
N TRP A 137 -8.95 -15.83 -0.48
CA TRP A 137 -9.76 -14.73 0.03
C TRP A 137 -9.19 -13.37 -0.38
N MET A 138 -7.86 -13.21 -0.36
CA MET A 138 -7.18 -11.96 -0.70
C MET A 138 -7.26 -11.60 -2.18
N TRP A 139 -7.44 -12.61 -3.05
CA TRP A 139 -7.46 -12.44 -4.51
C TRP A 139 -8.82 -12.74 -5.17
N LYS A 140 -9.87 -12.62 -4.44
CA LYS A 140 -11.22 -12.63 -5.00
C LYS A 140 -11.62 -11.26 -5.52
#